data_74b044def1182adfef35584c99a515b2
#
_entry.id   74b044def1182adfef35584c99a515b2
#
_cell.length_a   1.000
_cell.length_b   1.000
_cell.length_c   1.000
_cell.angle_alpha   90.00
_cell.angle_beta   90.00
_cell.angle_gamma   90.00
#
_symmetry.space_group_name_H-M   'P 1'
#
loop_
_entity.id
_entity.type
_entity.pdbx_description
1 polymer ?
#
loop_
_entity_poly.entity_id
_entity_poly.type
_entity_poly.pdbx_seq_one_letter_code
_entity_poly.pdbx_strand_id
1 'polypeptide(L)'
;MRNFYPARNVPLHVQLRPRASPGFTLIELLVVMVIIALLLALLMPALGSVRRAAKTTVCMSNLRQMAVSAGSYAVDFKGLSYMYSWTPGRTPSAFPDLVIPAGAPTGSAFAAQATDIIRRRSPSEPNFALPAPWLPPIDYSHLVLLEYMSVPLPVPISACPEDRNLQLWQGDIAAFNAGSFGTRQPAFTGLAMSAFRAKPYSSSYETPPATYDRSPVGTRLGQAGFDHYTYVVNNNTRFGPARLDEVTFPSLKVQLHDTHQRHARRQLFFTHPSASQPVLHFDSSVVERKTIDSGLGWAPNNPSIGPTIVSYTPFQYEPPTSTGALRELFPGRYRWTRGGLKGIDFGPEVTNAR
;
A
#
# COMPACT_ATOMS: atom_id res chain seq x y z
N MET A 1 -56.49 34.31 83.72
CA MET A 1 -56.82 34.71 82.36
C MET A 1 -55.54 35.26 81.70
N ARG A 2 -54.87 34.53 80.82
CA ARG A 2 -53.69 34.98 80.17
C ARG A 2 -54.05 35.26 78.69
N ASN A 3 -53.95 36.47 78.29
CA ASN A 3 -54.20 36.91 76.90
C ASN A 3 -53.02 36.51 76.04
N PHE A 4 -53.28 35.70 75.04
CA PHE A 4 -52.33 35.40 73.97
C PHE A 4 -52.54 36.41 72.83
N TYR A 5 -51.47 37.13 72.50
CA TYR A 5 -51.44 37.98 71.23
C TYR A 5 -50.84 37.10 70.15
N PRO A 6 -51.41 37.02 68.99
CA PRO A 6 -50.81 36.35 67.84
C PRO A 6 -49.70 37.17 67.18
N ALA A 7 -48.55 36.55 66.96
CA ALA A 7 -47.42 37.12 66.24
C ALA A 7 -47.80 37.39 64.75
N ARG A 8 -47.70 38.56 64.27
CA ARG A 8 -47.81 38.92 62.84
C ARG A 8 -46.56 38.45 62.12
N ASN A 9 -46.66 37.41 61.19
CA ASN A 9 -45.66 37.07 60.22
C ASN A 9 -45.61 38.12 59.12
N VAL A 10 -44.55 38.91 59.08
CA VAL A 10 -44.25 39.82 57.96
C VAL A 10 -43.41 39.08 56.94
N PRO A 11 -43.87 38.81 55.72
CA PRO A 11 -43.05 38.19 54.71
C PRO A 11 -41.94 39.14 54.23
N LEU A 12 -40.68 38.76 54.44
CA LEU A 12 -39.54 39.43 53.88
C LEU A 12 -39.48 39.13 52.36
N HIS A 13 -40.02 40.00 51.56
CA HIS A 13 -39.78 39.98 50.10
C HIS A 13 -38.37 40.46 49.81
N VAL A 14 -37.42 39.51 49.64
CA VAL A 14 -36.11 39.80 49.10
C VAL A 14 -36.29 39.99 47.57
N GLN A 15 -36.36 41.22 47.13
CA GLN A 15 -36.29 41.57 45.72
C GLN A 15 -34.84 41.36 45.23
N LEU A 16 -34.60 40.22 44.62
CA LEU A 16 -33.39 40.00 43.80
C LEU A 16 -33.48 40.92 42.58
N ARG A 17 -32.77 42.04 42.63
CA ARG A 17 -32.57 42.87 41.44
C ARG A 17 -31.86 42.05 40.37
N PRO A 18 -32.42 41.85 39.16
CA PRO A 18 -31.70 41.24 38.08
C PRO A 18 -30.46 42.10 37.78
N ARG A 19 -29.29 41.53 37.95
CA ARG A 19 -28.05 42.12 37.46
C ARG A 19 -28.19 42.21 35.94
N ALA A 20 -28.30 43.46 35.42
CA ALA A 20 -28.20 43.68 34.01
C ALA A 20 -26.84 43.15 33.54
N SER A 21 -26.83 42.03 32.82
CA SER A 21 -25.62 41.57 32.13
C SER A 21 -25.27 42.65 31.10
N PRO A 22 -24.01 43.11 31.06
CA PRO A 22 -23.58 44.05 30.03
C PRO A 22 -23.84 43.42 28.66
N GLY A 23 -24.61 44.09 27.83
CA GLY A 23 -24.88 43.66 26.46
C GLY A 23 -23.58 43.70 25.64
N PHE A 24 -23.35 42.68 24.84
CA PHE A 24 -22.16 42.55 23.96
C PHE A 24 -22.27 43.63 22.85
N THR A 25 -21.22 44.42 22.66
CA THR A 25 -21.22 45.45 21.60
C THR A 25 -20.85 44.80 20.26
N LEU A 26 -21.37 45.38 19.17
CA LEU A 26 -21.09 44.91 17.79
C LEU A 26 -19.60 44.97 17.48
N ILE A 27 -18.87 45.96 18.04
CA ILE A 27 -17.42 46.08 17.84
C ILE A 27 -16.62 45.01 18.58
N GLU A 28 -17.04 44.62 19.79
CA GLU A 28 -16.40 43.52 20.52
C GLU A 28 -16.53 42.18 19.77
N LEU A 29 -17.70 41.90 19.16
CA LEU A 29 -17.90 40.73 18.35
C LEU A 29 -17.01 40.76 17.08
N LEU A 30 -16.93 41.93 16.43
CA LEU A 30 -16.15 42.12 15.21
C LEU A 30 -14.65 41.91 15.48
N VAL A 31 -14.11 42.46 16.57
CA VAL A 31 -12.70 42.31 16.95
C VAL A 31 -12.39 40.86 17.25
N VAL A 32 -13.24 40.15 17.98
CA VAL A 32 -13.04 38.69 18.25
C VAL A 32 -13.03 37.87 16.96
N MET A 33 -13.95 38.13 16.03
CA MET A 33 -13.99 37.42 14.76
C MET A 33 -12.74 37.70 13.92
N VAL A 34 -12.21 38.94 13.91
CA VAL A 34 -10.96 39.27 13.19
C VAL A 34 -9.76 38.52 13.80
N ILE A 35 -9.66 38.49 15.13
CA ILE A 35 -8.57 37.76 15.82
C ILE A 35 -8.65 36.24 15.50
N ILE A 36 -9.83 35.64 15.59
CA ILE A 36 -10.02 34.21 15.25
C ILE A 36 -9.67 33.97 13.80
N ALA A 37 -10.11 34.80 12.87
CA ALA A 37 -9.78 34.66 11.45
C ALA A 37 -8.27 34.72 11.20
N LEU A 38 -7.56 35.65 11.86
CA LEU A 38 -6.11 35.78 11.76
C LEU A 38 -5.39 34.52 12.31
N LEU A 39 -5.82 34.03 13.47
CA LEU A 39 -5.26 32.80 14.06
C LEU A 39 -5.49 31.60 13.16
N LEU A 40 -6.69 31.44 12.59
CA LEU A 40 -7.00 30.35 11.65
C LEU A 40 -6.16 30.44 10.36
N ALA A 41 -5.96 31.66 9.83
CA ALA A 41 -5.15 31.86 8.63
C ALA A 41 -3.69 31.41 8.82
N LEU A 42 -3.12 31.58 10.01
CA LEU A 42 -1.78 31.13 10.35
C LEU A 42 -1.72 29.61 10.66
N LEU A 43 -2.79 29.04 11.22
CA LEU A 43 -2.84 27.63 11.61
C LEU A 43 -3.12 26.68 10.42
N MET A 44 -3.89 27.09 9.42
CA MET A 44 -4.28 26.21 8.31
C MET A 44 -3.09 25.63 7.53
N PRO A 45 -2.04 26.41 7.14
CA PRO A 45 -0.88 25.86 6.45
C PRO A 45 -0.11 24.85 7.30
N ALA A 46 0.04 25.12 8.61
CA ALA A 46 0.75 24.25 9.55
C ALA A 46 0.00 22.92 9.75
N LEU A 47 -1.32 22.96 9.89
CA LEU A 47 -2.16 21.77 10.06
C LEU A 47 -2.06 20.80 8.88
N GLY A 48 -1.93 21.32 7.65
CA GLY A 48 -1.75 20.50 6.46
C GLY A 48 -0.45 19.70 6.46
N SER A 49 0.65 20.27 6.96
CA SER A 49 1.95 19.58 7.07
C SER A 49 1.94 18.53 8.18
N VAL A 50 1.37 18.85 9.34
CA VAL A 50 1.21 17.93 10.47
C VAL A 50 0.37 16.72 10.08
N ARG A 51 -0.74 16.93 9.38
CA ARG A 51 -1.60 15.82 8.91
C ARG A 51 -0.84 14.88 7.95
N ARG A 52 -0.03 15.42 7.04
CA ARG A 52 0.79 14.58 6.14
C ARG A 52 1.84 13.79 6.92
N ALA A 53 2.56 14.42 7.84
CA ALA A 53 3.54 13.74 8.70
C ALA A 53 2.89 12.61 9.53
N ALA A 54 1.72 12.86 10.12
CA ALA A 54 0.97 11.85 10.84
C ALA A 54 0.61 10.64 9.95
N LYS A 55 0.15 10.88 8.72
CA LYS A 55 -0.16 9.81 7.77
C LYS A 55 1.09 9.04 7.31
N THR A 56 2.24 9.71 7.15
CA THR A 56 3.52 9.02 6.89
C THR A 56 3.85 8.08 8.05
N THR A 57 3.68 8.52 9.28
CA THR A 57 3.92 7.69 10.48
C THR A 57 3.01 6.46 10.50
N VAL A 58 1.73 6.61 10.15
CA VAL A 58 0.79 5.47 10.02
C VAL A 58 1.24 4.52 8.92
N CYS A 59 1.65 5.02 7.75
CA CYS A 59 2.17 4.21 6.66
C CYS A 59 3.40 3.40 7.08
N MET A 60 4.36 4.03 7.78
CA MET A 60 5.52 3.34 8.33
C MET A 60 5.15 2.30 9.40
N SER A 61 4.13 2.57 10.22
CA SER A 61 3.58 1.61 11.18
C SER A 61 2.95 0.40 10.49
N ASN A 62 2.21 0.61 9.41
CA ASN A 62 1.63 -0.46 8.60
C ASN A 62 2.73 -1.39 8.05
N LEU A 63 3.79 -0.82 7.47
CA LEU A 63 4.94 -1.60 6.98
C LEU A 63 5.62 -2.39 8.10
N ARG A 64 5.75 -1.82 9.31
CA ARG A 64 6.30 -2.54 10.47
C ARG A 64 5.42 -3.71 10.92
N GLN A 65 4.10 -3.54 10.89
CA GLN A 65 3.16 -4.63 11.20
C GLN A 65 3.28 -5.75 10.15
N MET A 66 3.42 -5.41 8.87
CA MET A 66 3.68 -6.38 7.82
C MET A 66 5.04 -7.09 8.02
N ALA A 67 6.08 -6.37 8.47
CA ALA A 67 7.38 -6.96 8.78
C ALA A 67 7.31 -7.97 9.94
N VAL A 68 6.56 -7.65 11.02
CA VAL A 68 6.33 -8.56 12.14
C VAL A 68 5.63 -9.83 11.66
N SER A 69 4.57 -9.69 10.87
CA SER A 69 3.85 -10.82 10.26
C SER A 69 4.74 -11.67 9.36
N ALA A 70 5.60 -11.01 8.55
CA ALA A 70 6.59 -11.68 7.72
C ALA A 70 7.64 -12.46 8.52
N GLY A 71 8.08 -11.90 9.66
CA GLY A 71 8.98 -12.58 10.59
C GLY A 71 8.34 -13.82 11.21
N SER A 72 7.09 -13.72 11.65
CA SER A 72 6.34 -14.88 12.18
C SER A 72 6.15 -15.96 11.12
N TYR A 73 5.79 -15.58 9.91
CA TYR A 73 5.73 -16.50 8.75
C TYR A 73 7.06 -17.22 8.54
N ALA A 74 8.17 -16.49 8.55
CA ALA A 74 9.48 -17.06 8.29
C ALA A 74 9.90 -18.11 9.35
N VAL A 75 9.50 -17.91 10.61
CA VAL A 75 9.74 -18.91 11.67
C VAL A 75 9.00 -20.20 11.36
N ASP A 76 7.73 -20.14 11.02
CA ASP A 76 6.91 -21.32 10.73
C ASP A 76 7.34 -22.04 9.43
N PHE A 77 7.81 -21.29 8.46
CA PHE A 77 8.24 -21.80 7.16
C PHE A 77 9.78 -21.93 7.01
N LYS A 78 10.49 -22.17 8.12
CA LYS A 78 11.93 -22.51 8.13
C LYS A 78 12.82 -21.52 7.36
N GLY A 79 12.58 -20.24 7.57
CA GLY A 79 13.36 -19.14 6.96
C GLY A 79 12.96 -18.79 5.54
N LEU A 80 11.81 -19.24 5.05
CA LEU A 80 11.28 -18.77 3.77
C LEU A 80 10.66 -17.38 3.92
N SER A 81 10.90 -16.52 2.94
CA SER A 81 10.17 -15.26 2.77
C SER A 81 8.71 -15.57 2.42
N TYR A 82 7.78 -14.77 2.95
CA TYR A 82 6.38 -14.89 2.62
C TYR A 82 6.15 -14.69 1.11
N MET A 83 5.61 -15.69 0.46
CA MET A 83 5.27 -15.69 -0.96
C MET A 83 4.33 -16.85 -1.26
N TYR A 84 3.63 -16.76 -2.39
CA TYR A 84 2.85 -17.87 -2.90
C TYR A 84 3.72 -19.11 -3.11
N SER A 85 3.20 -20.26 -2.75
CA SER A 85 3.95 -21.53 -2.74
C SER A 85 3.37 -22.61 -3.66
N TRP A 86 2.17 -22.37 -4.21
CA TRP A 86 1.55 -23.33 -5.12
C TRP A 86 2.33 -23.41 -6.42
N THR A 87 2.41 -24.62 -6.94
CA THR A 87 3.06 -24.90 -8.23
C THR A 87 2.08 -25.62 -9.15
N PRO A 88 2.24 -25.50 -10.47
CA PRO A 88 1.44 -26.28 -11.41
C PRO A 88 1.51 -27.78 -11.10
N GLY A 89 0.36 -28.43 -11.07
CA GLY A 89 0.21 -29.81 -10.62
C GLY A 89 0.12 -30.01 -9.09
N ARG A 90 0.32 -28.94 -8.28
CA ARG A 90 0.21 -28.96 -6.81
C ARG A 90 -0.51 -27.70 -6.32
N THR A 91 -1.80 -27.65 -6.59
CA THR A 91 -2.70 -26.56 -6.17
C THR A 91 -3.78 -27.15 -5.27
N PRO A 92 -3.53 -27.25 -3.94
CA PRO A 92 -4.43 -27.91 -2.99
C PRO A 92 -5.64 -27.02 -2.66
N SER A 93 -6.53 -26.80 -3.63
CA SER A 93 -7.75 -26.05 -3.46
C SER A 93 -8.97 -26.96 -3.34
N ALA A 94 -9.95 -26.56 -2.54
CA ALA A 94 -11.29 -27.16 -2.53
C ALA A 94 -12.13 -26.72 -3.75
N PHE A 95 -11.67 -25.72 -4.51
CA PHE A 95 -12.36 -25.22 -5.69
C PHE A 95 -11.80 -25.87 -6.95
N PRO A 96 -12.61 -26.64 -7.71
CA PRO A 96 -12.14 -27.37 -8.88
C PRO A 96 -11.54 -26.50 -10.00
N ASP A 97 -12.05 -25.28 -10.16
CA ASP A 97 -11.57 -24.31 -11.16
C ASP A 97 -10.18 -23.69 -10.82
N LEU A 98 -9.68 -23.92 -9.61
CA LEU A 98 -8.34 -23.48 -9.17
C LEU A 98 -7.28 -24.59 -9.25
N VAL A 99 -7.64 -25.75 -9.79
CA VAL A 99 -6.69 -26.83 -10.04
C VAL A 99 -5.91 -26.53 -11.31
N ILE A 100 -4.66 -26.17 -11.16
CA ILE A 100 -3.77 -25.81 -12.28
C ILE A 100 -2.97 -27.06 -12.69
N PRO A 101 -3.07 -27.49 -13.97
CA PRO A 101 -2.40 -28.69 -14.44
C PRO A 101 -0.86 -28.55 -14.43
N ALA A 102 -0.17 -29.67 -14.31
CA ALA A 102 1.28 -29.73 -14.48
C ALA A 102 1.68 -29.21 -15.87
N GLY A 103 2.76 -28.39 -15.92
CA GLY A 103 3.23 -27.78 -17.18
C GLY A 103 2.63 -26.39 -17.48
N ALA A 104 1.61 -25.95 -16.75
CA ALA A 104 1.15 -24.55 -16.85
C ALA A 104 2.21 -23.56 -16.34
N PRO A 105 2.14 -22.28 -16.70
CA PRO A 105 3.03 -21.26 -16.14
C PRO A 105 2.91 -21.16 -14.62
N THR A 106 4.04 -20.95 -13.91
CA THR A 106 4.05 -20.83 -12.43
C THR A 106 3.14 -19.70 -11.93
N GLY A 107 3.03 -18.59 -12.68
CA GLY A 107 2.14 -17.49 -12.35
C GLY A 107 0.66 -17.88 -12.24
N SER A 108 0.22 -18.87 -13.01
CA SER A 108 -1.17 -19.39 -12.94
C SER A 108 -1.46 -20.06 -11.59
N ALA A 109 -0.50 -20.79 -11.03
CA ALA A 109 -0.65 -21.41 -9.71
C ALA A 109 -0.66 -20.35 -8.59
N PHE A 110 0.10 -19.28 -8.74
CA PHE A 110 0.07 -18.15 -7.81
C PHE A 110 -1.26 -17.39 -7.87
N ALA A 111 -1.79 -17.16 -9.08
CA ALA A 111 -3.11 -16.58 -9.27
C ALA A 111 -4.21 -17.45 -8.64
N ALA A 112 -4.13 -18.77 -8.80
CA ALA A 112 -5.05 -19.70 -8.18
C ALA A 112 -4.98 -19.66 -6.65
N GLN A 113 -3.76 -19.63 -6.06
CA GLN A 113 -3.58 -19.51 -4.61
C GLN A 113 -4.15 -18.20 -4.06
N ALA A 114 -3.88 -17.08 -4.71
CA ALA A 114 -4.42 -15.79 -4.31
C ALA A 114 -5.96 -15.78 -4.38
N THR A 115 -6.54 -16.35 -5.44
CA THR A 115 -7.99 -16.49 -5.60
C THR A 115 -8.59 -17.37 -4.51
N ASP A 116 -7.96 -18.50 -4.18
CA ASP A 116 -8.38 -19.40 -3.09
C ASP A 116 -8.40 -18.67 -1.74
N ILE A 117 -7.37 -17.87 -1.46
CA ILE A 117 -7.30 -17.05 -0.24
C ILE A 117 -8.45 -16.03 -0.21
N ILE A 118 -8.70 -15.30 -1.31
CA ILE A 118 -9.77 -14.31 -1.39
C ILE A 118 -11.13 -15.00 -1.14
N ARG A 119 -11.42 -16.10 -1.82
CA ARG A 119 -12.69 -16.82 -1.64
C ARG A 119 -12.92 -17.30 -0.21
N ARG A 120 -11.87 -17.82 0.45
CA ARG A 120 -11.98 -18.32 1.82
C ARG A 120 -12.04 -17.23 2.87
N ARG A 121 -11.45 -16.06 2.61
CA ARG A 121 -11.29 -14.97 3.58
C ARG A 121 -12.21 -13.78 3.36
N SER A 122 -12.87 -13.68 2.20
CA SER A 122 -13.84 -12.62 1.89
C SER A 122 -15.25 -13.22 1.78
N PRO A 123 -16.10 -13.08 2.80
CA PRO A 123 -17.46 -13.60 2.74
C PRO A 123 -18.32 -13.01 1.62
N SER A 124 -17.99 -11.80 1.15
CA SER A 124 -18.67 -11.11 0.05
C SER A 124 -18.31 -11.65 -1.33
N GLU A 125 -17.25 -12.47 -1.45
CA GLU A 125 -16.71 -12.92 -2.73
C GLU A 125 -16.46 -14.45 -2.80
N PRO A 126 -17.41 -15.29 -2.42
CA PRO A 126 -17.21 -16.74 -2.41
C PRO A 126 -16.96 -17.32 -3.80
N ASN A 127 -17.37 -16.60 -4.84
CA ASN A 127 -17.23 -16.97 -6.26
C ASN A 127 -16.30 -16.03 -7.02
N PHE A 128 -15.32 -15.40 -6.33
CA PHE A 128 -14.35 -14.53 -6.98
C PHE A 128 -13.69 -15.26 -8.17
N ALA A 129 -13.84 -14.72 -9.37
CA ALA A 129 -13.33 -15.37 -10.58
C ALA A 129 -11.79 -15.35 -10.59
N LEU A 130 -11.19 -16.46 -11.02
CA LEU A 130 -9.74 -16.53 -11.23
C LEU A 130 -9.33 -15.51 -12.30
N PRO A 131 -8.53 -14.47 -11.96
CA PRO A 131 -8.08 -13.51 -12.94
C PRO A 131 -7.06 -14.10 -13.90
N ALA A 132 -7.19 -13.77 -15.19
CA ALA A 132 -6.22 -14.18 -16.22
C ALA A 132 -6.02 -13.03 -17.24
N PRO A 133 -4.76 -12.65 -17.55
CA PRO A 133 -3.53 -12.99 -16.83
C PRO A 133 -3.37 -12.19 -15.54
N TRP A 134 -2.80 -12.79 -14.49
CA TRP A 134 -2.56 -12.12 -13.21
C TRP A 134 -1.27 -12.62 -12.55
N LEU A 135 -0.45 -11.69 -12.06
CA LEU A 135 0.75 -11.99 -11.29
C LEU A 135 0.64 -11.36 -9.89
N PRO A 136 0.02 -12.06 -8.93
CA PRO A 136 -0.29 -11.50 -7.61
C PRO A 136 0.92 -11.10 -6.74
N PRO A 137 2.15 -11.64 -6.87
CA PRO A 137 3.27 -11.20 -6.03
C PRO A 137 3.53 -9.71 -5.98
N ILE A 138 3.19 -8.97 -7.02
CA ILE A 138 3.49 -7.53 -7.13
C ILE A 138 2.79 -6.75 -6.02
N ASP A 139 1.45 -6.75 -6.01
CA ASP A 139 0.63 -5.94 -5.09
C ASP A 139 -0.21 -6.78 -4.11
N TYR A 140 -0.10 -8.11 -4.13
CA TYR A 140 -0.98 -8.99 -3.36
C TYR A 140 -0.21 -10.00 -2.48
N SER A 141 1.10 -9.85 -2.34
CA SER A 141 1.94 -10.74 -1.52
C SER A 141 1.48 -10.82 -0.05
N HIS A 142 0.90 -9.75 0.48
CA HIS A 142 0.35 -9.69 1.83
C HIS A 142 -0.79 -10.68 2.09
N LEU A 143 -1.48 -11.17 1.05
CA LEU A 143 -2.54 -12.18 1.21
C LEU A 143 -2.02 -13.46 1.87
N VAL A 144 -0.75 -13.80 1.66
CA VAL A 144 -0.10 -14.95 2.29
C VAL A 144 0.10 -14.75 3.80
N LEU A 145 0.13 -13.49 4.26
CA LEU A 145 0.34 -13.13 5.67
C LEU A 145 -0.96 -13.04 6.49
N LEU A 146 -2.13 -13.27 5.90
CA LEU A 146 -3.43 -13.06 6.57
C LEU A 146 -3.58 -13.84 7.88
N GLU A 147 -3.02 -15.06 7.95
CA GLU A 147 -3.03 -15.87 9.18
C GLU A 147 -2.28 -15.18 10.33
N TYR A 148 -1.22 -14.43 10.00
CA TYR A 148 -0.36 -13.73 10.96
C TYR A 148 -0.83 -12.33 11.29
N MET A 149 -1.68 -11.75 10.45
CA MET A 149 -2.23 -10.41 10.65
C MET A 149 -3.52 -10.42 11.48
N SER A 150 -4.22 -11.57 11.54
CA SER A 150 -5.50 -11.74 12.24
C SER A 150 -6.57 -10.70 11.86
N VAL A 151 -6.59 -10.30 10.60
CA VAL A 151 -7.52 -9.30 10.05
C VAL A 151 -8.34 -9.88 8.90
N PRO A 152 -9.59 -9.40 8.70
CA PRO A 152 -10.40 -9.80 7.56
C PRO A 152 -9.87 -9.15 6.27
N LEU A 153 -10.34 -9.67 5.11
CA LEU A 153 -10.18 -9.01 3.82
C LEU A 153 -11.31 -8.00 3.58
N PRO A 154 -10.99 -6.87 2.94
CA PRO A 154 -9.65 -6.38 2.58
C PRO A 154 -8.85 -5.95 3.80
N VAL A 155 -7.51 -5.99 3.69
CA VAL A 155 -6.57 -5.73 4.80
C VAL A 155 -6.32 -4.23 4.98
N PRO A 156 -6.77 -3.57 6.07
CA PRO A 156 -6.60 -2.12 6.22
C PRO A 156 -5.12 -1.67 6.24
N ILE A 157 -4.23 -2.48 6.84
CA ILE A 157 -2.80 -2.14 6.92
C ILE A 157 -2.06 -2.31 5.59
N SER A 158 -2.67 -2.95 4.58
CA SER A 158 -2.11 -3.01 3.23
C SER A 158 -2.32 -1.73 2.44
N ALA A 159 -3.17 -0.83 2.91
CA ALA A 159 -3.48 0.44 2.26
C ALA A 159 -2.75 1.61 2.93
N CYS A 160 -2.00 2.38 2.15
CA CYS A 160 -1.44 3.65 2.60
C CYS A 160 -2.56 4.64 2.93
N PRO A 161 -2.49 5.40 4.05
CA PRO A 161 -3.53 6.38 4.42
C PRO A 161 -3.77 7.52 3.41
N GLU A 162 -2.88 7.67 2.44
CA GLU A 162 -3.05 8.61 1.32
C GLU A 162 -3.44 7.91 0.00
N ASP A 163 -3.57 6.60 -0.02
CA ASP A 163 -4.14 5.87 -1.16
C ASP A 163 -5.66 5.90 -1.12
N ARG A 164 -6.21 7.06 -1.48
CA ARG A 164 -7.64 7.33 -1.36
C ARG A 164 -8.50 6.46 -2.25
N ASN A 165 -7.96 5.98 -3.37
CA ASN A 165 -8.72 5.14 -4.28
C ASN A 165 -8.77 3.71 -3.74
N LEU A 166 -7.66 3.16 -3.27
CA LEU A 166 -7.65 1.84 -2.65
C LEU A 166 -8.56 1.79 -1.40
N GLN A 167 -8.48 2.83 -0.53
CA GLN A 167 -9.37 2.91 0.64
C GLN A 167 -10.85 3.00 0.25
N LEU A 168 -11.17 3.75 -0.80
CA LEU A 168 -12.53 3.84 -1.32
C LEU A 168 -13.03 2.48 -1.80
N TRP A 169 -12.22 1.73 -2.54
CA TRP A 169 -12.57 0.41 -3.05
C TRP A 169 -12.72 -0.64 -1.94
N GLN A 170 -11.81 -0.61 -0.95
CA GLN A 170 -11.87 -1.47 0.22
C GLN A 170 -13.08 -1.18 1.11
N GLY A 171 -13.52 0.08 1.16
CA GLY A 171 -14.66 0.52 1.94
C GLY A 171 -16.02 0.06 1.39
N ASP A 172 -16.12 -0.13 0.07
CA ASP A 172 -17.35 -0.61 -0.58
C ASP A 172 -17.02 -1.42 -1.85
N ILE A 173 -16.78 -2.72 -1.64
CA ILE A 173 -16.47 -3.67 -2.71
C ILE A 173 -17.68 -3.85 -3.65
N ALA A 174 -18.90 -3.78 -3.15
CA ALA A 174 -20.11 -3.94 -3.97
C ALA A 174 -20.23 -2.78 -4.96
N ALA A 175 -20.04 -1.54 -4.49
CA ALA A 175 -20.00 -0.36 -5.36
C ALA A 175 -18.84 -0.42 -6.36
N PHE A 176 -17.66 -0.93 -5.95
CA PHE A 176 -16.55 -1.15 -6.85
C PHE A 176 -16.89 -2.13 -7.97
N ASN A 177 -17.46 -3.29 -7.62
CA ASN A 177 -17.86 -4.32 -8.58
C ASN A 177 -18.96 -3.83 -9.53
N ALA A 178 -19.83 -2.92 -9.07
CA ALA A 178 -20.86 -2.27 -9.88
C ALA A 178 -20.31 -1.14 -10.79
N GLY A 179 -19.03 -0.77 -10.70
CA GLY A 179 -18.46 0.32 -11.49
C GLY A 179 -18.85 1.72 -11.00
N SER A 180 -19.27 1.86 -9.73
CA SER A 180 -19.91 3.08 -9.22
C SER A 180 -18.95 4.25 -8.96
N PHE A 181 -17.63 4.04 -9.02
CA PHE A 181 -16.66 5.08 -8.72
C PHE A 181 -16.14 5.85 -9.95
N GLY A 182 -16.65 5.56 -11.14
CA GLY A 182 -16.32 6.27 -12.39
C GLY A 182 -14.83 6.26 -12.69
N THR A 183 -14.23 7.45 -12.91
CA THR A 183 -12.80 7.60 -13.21
C THR A 183 -11.87 7.24 -12.04
N ARG A 184 -12.41 7.04 -10.84
CA ARG A 184 -11.64 6.65 -9.65
C ARG A 184 -11.46 5.15 -9.50
N GLN A 185 -11.81 4.37 -10.50
CA GLN A 185 -11.61 2.92 -10.54
C GLN A 185 -11.17 2.45 -11.92
N PRO A 186 -10.61 1.23 -12.06
CA PRO A 186 -10.34 0.63 -13.35
C PRO A 186 -11.61 0.52 -14.21
N ALA A 187 -11.48 0.80 -15.50
CA ALA A 187 -12.53 0.45 -16.45
C ALA A 187 -12.59 -1.08 -16.60
N PHE A 188 -13.77 -1.68 -16.35
CA PHE A 188 -13.96 -3.12 -16.50
C PHE A 188 -14.17 -3.52 -17.97
N THR A 189 -13.20 -3.17 -18.82
CA THR A 189 -13.21 -3.46 -20.26
C THR A 189 -11.89 -4.08 -20.70
N GLY A 190 -11.92 -4.94 -21.71
CA GLY A 190 -10.74 -5.56 -22.30
C GLY A 190 -10.25 -6.82 -21.55
N LEU A 191 -9.09 -7.33 -21.98
CA LEU A 191 -8.51 -8.59 -21.50
C LEU A 191 -8.10 -8.59 -20.02
N ALA A 192 -7.79 -7.43 -19.46
CA ALA A 192 -7.36 -7.29 -18.06
C ALA A 192 -8.54 -7.13 -17.07
N MET A 193 -9.78 -7.18 -17.53
CA MET A 193 -10.97 -6.93 -16.71
C MET A 193 -11.04 -7.80 -15.45
N SER A 194 -10.70 -9.07 -15.57
CA SER A 194 -10.74 -10.01 -14.42
C SER A 194 -9.67 -9.65 -13.36
N ALA A 195 -8.46 -9.26 -13.79
CA ALA A 195 -7.40 -8.85 -12.87
C ALA A 195 -7.74 -7.54 -12.14
N PHE A 196 -8.45 -6.61 -12.79
CA PHE A 196 -8.87 -5.37 -12.14
C PHE A 196 -9.91 -5.59 -11.03
N ARG A 197 -10.71 -6.64 -11.10
CA ARG A 197 -11.63 -7.00 -10.00
C ARG A 197 -10.92 -7.35 -8.69
N ALA A 198 -9.65 -7.73 -8.76
CA ALA A 198 -8.84 -7.99 -7.58
C ALA A 198 -8.37 -6.72 -6.86
N LYS A 199 -8.45 -5.54 -7.48
CA LYS A 199 -7.89 -4.27 -6.94
C LYS A 199 -8.32 -3.93 -5.50
N PRO A 200 -9.54 -4.14 -5.02
CA PRO A 200 -9.88 -3.90 -3.60
C PRO A 200 -9.05 -4.75 -2.62
N TYR A 201 -8.53 -5.88 -3.08
CA TYR A 201 -7.69 -6.79 -2.29
C TYR A 201 -6.19 -6.55 -2.48
N SER A 202 -5.80 -5.50 -3.22
CA SER A 202 -4.40 -5.14 -3.43
C SER A 202 -3.81 -4.40 -2.23
N SER A 203 -2.51 -4.18 -2.31
CA SER A 203 -1.75 -3.34 -1.39
C SER A 203 -1.28 -2.07 -2.09
N SER A 204 -1.10 -0.98 -1.34
CA SER A 204 -0.35 0.19 -1.78
C SER A 204 1.15 -0.10 -1.87
N TYR A 205 1.60 -1.22 -1.29
CA TYR A 205 2.99 -1.59 -1.18
C TYR A 205 3.33 -2.72 -2.16
N GLU A 206 4.38 -2.52 -2.93
CA GLU A 206 4.89 -3.47 -3.91
C GLU A 206 6.00 -4.35 -3.32
N THR A 207 5.99 -5.62 -3.70
CA THR A 207 7.06 -6.57 -3.41
C THR A 207 8.01 -6.66 -4.61
N PRO A 208 9.32 -6.32 -4.45
CA PRO A 208 10.29 -6.40 -5.53
C PRO A 208 10.44 -7.81 -6.09
N PRO A 209 10.61 -7.98 -7.42
CA PRO A 209 10.78 -9.28 -8.06
C PRO A 209 11.90 -10.15 -7.49
N ALA A 210 12.95 -9.57 -6.94
CA ALA A 210 14.03 -10.32 -6.29
C ALA A 210 13.55 -11.27 -5.17
N THR A 211 12.38 -11.00 -4.57
CA THR A 211 11.81 -11.82 -3.49
C THR A 211 11.13 -13.09 -3.99
N TYR A 212 10.71 -13.13 -5.25
CA TYR A 212 9.92 -14.24 -5.80
C TYR A 212 10.41 -14.75 -7.16
N ASP A 213 11.34 -14.07 -7.83
CA ASP A 213 11.92 -14.54 -9.09
C ASP A 213 13.00 -15.58 -8.82
N ARG A 214 12.69 -16.84 -9.19
CA ARG A 214 13.55 -18.01 -9.07
C ARG A 214 14.02 -18.52 -10.45
N SER A 215 13.93 -17.67 -11.44
CA SER A 215 14.29 -17.99 -12.81
C SER A 215 15.78 -18.25 -12.96
N PRO A 216 16.18 -19.13 -13.89
CA PRO A 216 17.60 -19.40 -14.14
C PRO A 216 18.33 -18.17 -14.70
N VAL A 217 19.64 -18.16 -14.55
CA VAL A 217 20.52 -17.14 -15.12
C VAL A 217 20.25 -16.99 -16.63
N GLY A 218 20.22 -15.75 -17.10
CA GLY A 218 19.91 -15.43 -18.48
C GLY A 218 18.41 -15.18 -18.76
N THR A 219 17.52 -15.59 -17.84
CA THR A 219 16.10 -15.29 -17.94
C THR A 219 15.85 -13.84 -17.54
N ARG A 220 15.10 -13.12 -18.37
CA ARG A 220 14.72 -11.73 -18.07
C ARG A 220 13.26 -11.69 -17.62
N LEU A 221 13.04 -11.28 -16.38
CA LEU A 221 11.77 -10.76 -15.92
C LEU A 221 11.79 -9.24 -16.11
N GLY A 222 11.04 -8.73 -17.05
CA GLY A 222 10.99 -7.30 -17.37
C GLY A 222 9.57 -6.79 -17.37
N GLN A 223 9.41 -5.48 -17.29
CA GLN A 223 8.10 -4.85 -17.43
C GLN A 223 7.69 -4.80 -18.91
N ALA A 224 6.40 -5.00 -19.18
CA ALA A 224 5.83 -4.72 -20.49
C ALA A 224 5.83 -3.21 -20.76
N GLY A 225 5.98 -2.84 -22.04
CA GLY A 225 6.17 -1.42 -22.42
C GLY A 225 4.91 -0.55 -22.36
N PHE A 226 3.73 -1.13 -22.05
CA PHE A 226 2.45 -0.42 -22.11
C PHE A 226 1.86 -0.05 -20.75
N ASP A 227 2.27 -0.69 -19.65
CA ASP A 227 1.90 -0.32 -18.30
C ASP A 227 2.98 -0.68 -17.28
N HIS A 228 2.85 -0.23 -16.05
CA HIS A 228 3.84 -0.46 -14.99
C HIS A 228 3.52 -1.65 -14.07
N TYR A 229 2.41 -2.36 -14.29
CA TYR A 229 2.02 -3.56 -13.56
C TYR A 229 2.26 -4.86 -14.32
N THR A 230 2.32 -4.81 -15.65
CA THR A 230 2.45 -6.02 -16.47
C THR A 230 3.91 -6.40 -16.64
N TYR A 231 4.22 -7.64 -16.32
CA TYR A 231 5.54 -8.23 -16.47
C TYR A 231 5.59 -9.18 -17.66
N VAL A 232 6.70 -9.16 -18.37
CA VAL A 232 6.99 -10.14 -19.40
C VAL A 232 7.51 -11.40 -18.75
N VAL A 233 6.76 -12.47 -18.88
CA VAL A 233 7.12 -13.83 -18.45
C VAL A 233 7.33 -14.72 -19.67
N ASN A 234 8.22 -15.68 -19.58
CA ASN A 234 8.45 -16.68 -20.62
C ASN A 234 8.44 -18.10 -20.01
N ASN A 235 8.58 -19.12 -20.83
CA ASN A 235 8.54 -20.52 -20.39
C ASN A 235 9.63 -20.90 -19.37
N ASN A 236 10.71 -20.11 -19.30
CA ASN A 236 11.80 -20.33 -18.33
C ASN A 236 11.60 -19.53 -17.04
N THR A 237 10.59 -18.66 -16.97
CA THR A 237 10.28 -17.89 -15.76
C THR A 237 9.80 -18.86 -14.67
N ARG A 238 10.39 -18.75 -13.49
CA ARG A 238 10.04 -19.53 -12.30
C ARG A 238 9.79 -18.59 -11.14
N PHE A 239 8.73 -18.82 -10.41
CA PHE A 239 8.40 -18.06 -9.23
C PHE A 239 8.35 -18.98 -8.00
N GLY A 240 8.67 -18.44 -6.84
CA GLY A 240 8.63 -19.17 -5.59
C GLY A 240 9.12 -18.32 -4.42
N PRO A 241 8.93 -18.79 -3.17
CA PRO A 241 9.46 -18.12 -2.01
C PRO A 241 11.00 -18.17 -2.02
N ALA A 242 11.61 -17.05 -1.61
CA ALA A 242 13.04 -16.96 -1.38
C ALA A 242 13.38 -17.38 0.05
N ARG A 243 14.64 -17.71 0.33
CA ARG A 243 15.13 -17.90 1.69
C ARG A 243 15.68 -16.57 2.24
N LEU A 244 15.41 -16.30 3.51
CA LEU A 244 15.92 -15.08 4.16
C LEU A 244 17.45 -15.06 4.30
N ASP A 245 18.07 -16.24 4.41
CA ASP A 245 19.53 -16.40 4.46
C ASP A 245 20.24 -16.13 3.11
N GLU A 246 19.48 -16.00 2.01
CA GLU A 246 20.01 -15.55 0.72
C GLU A 246 20.25 -14.03 0.69
N VAL A 247 19.67 -13.27 1.63
CA VAL A 247 19.80 -11.80 1.68
C VAL A 247 21.12 -11.42 2.34
N THR A 248 22.08 -10.99 1.55
CA THR A 248 23.43 -10.67 2.05
C THR A 248 23.46 -9.35 2.83
N PHE A 249 22.65 -8.37 2.45
CA PHE A 249 22.62 -7.03 3.04
C PHE A 249 21.21 -6.62 3.48
N PRO A 250 20.67 -7.23 4.56
CA PRO A 250 19.26 -7.06 4.93
C PRO A 250 18.84 -5.61 5.21
N SER A 251 19.71 -4.77 5.76
CA SER A 251 19.44 -3.35 6.05
C SER A 251 19.50 -2.42 4.83
N LEU A 252 19.98 -2.93 3.69
CA LEU A 252 20.14 -2.18 2.44
C LEU A 252 19.31 -2.77 1.32
N LYS A 253 18.59 -3.85 1.59
CA LYS A 253 17.75 -4.58 0.63
C LYS A 253 16.27 -4.35 0.90
N VAL A 254 15.57 -3.87 -0.11
CA VAL A 254 14.13 -3.57 -0.04
C VAL A 254 13.31 -4.86 -0.05
N GLN A 255 12.39 -4.97 0.91
CA GLN A 255 11.41 -6.04 1.00
C GLN A 255 10.02 -5.59 0.51
N LEU A 256 9.59 -4.38 0.91
CA LEU A 256 8.37 -3.72 0.46
C LEU A 256 8.61 -2.22 0.31
N HIS A 257 7.93 -1.60 -0.62
CA HIS A 257 7.94 -0.14 -0.79
C HIS A 257 6.58 0.37 -1.25
N ASP A 258 6.25 1.62 -0.97
CA ASP A 258 5.07 2.27 -1.55
C ASP A 258 5.27 2.45 -3.06
N THR A 259 4.27 2.17 -3.87
CA THR A 259 4.31 2.33 -5.33
C THR A 259 4.38 3.78 -5.77
N HIS A 260 4.02 4.71 -4.88
CA HIS A 260 4.03 6.14 -5.15
C HIS A 260 4.51 6.92 -3.93
N GLN A 261 5.10 8.09 -4.16
CA GLN A 261 5.30 9.11 -3.13
C GLN A 261 3.95 9.73 -2.75
N ARG A 262 3.18 9.08 -1.87
CA ARG A 262 1.81 9.49 -1.55
C ARG A 262 1.71 10.64 -0.56
N HIS A 263 2.72 10.81 0.32
CA HIS A 263 2.70 11.77 1.41
C HIS A 263 3.22 13.18 1.04
N ALA A 264 3.50 13.44 -0.23
CA ALA A 264 3.90 14.74 -0.74
C ALA A 264 2.75 15.50 -1.40
N ARG A 265 2.94 16.79 -1.65
CA ARG A 265 1.97 17.61 -2.41
C ARG A 265 1.72 17.05 -3.81
N ARG A 266 2.79 16.59 -4.44
CA ARG A 266 2.76 15.92 -5.73
C ARG A 266 3.07 14.45 -5.52
N GLN A 267 2.19 13.60 -5.97
CA GLN A 267 2.42 12.16 -5.93
C GLN A 267 3.23 11.77 -7.17
N LEU A 268 4.37 11.15 -6.95
CA LEU A 268 5.27 10.68 -7.99
C LEU A 268 5.35 9.15 -7.95
N PHE A 269 5.49 8.53 -9.10
CA PHE A 269 5.80 7.10 -9.16
C PHE A 269 7.15 6.83 -8.48
N PHE A 270 7.29 5.73 -7.77
CA PHE A 270 8.44 5.48 -6.90
C PHE A 270 9.80 5.51 -7.63
N THR A 271 9.85 5.22 -8.93
CA THR A 271 11.10 5.25 -9.71
C THR A 271 11.52 6.65 -10.15
N HIS A 272 10.66 7.65 -10.00
CA HIS A 272 11.00 9.03 -10.34
C HIS A 272 12.16 9.53 -9.45
N PRO A 273 13.20 10.17 -9.99
CA PRO A 273 14.38 10.59 -9.21
C PRO A 273 14.09 11.45 -7.99
N SER A 274 13.07 12.29 -8.06
CA SER A 274 12.65 13.16 -6.95
C SER A 274 11.67 12.50 -5.97
N ALA A 275 11.31 11.25 -6.18
CA ALA A 275 10.40 10.55 -5.27
C ALA A 275 11.09 10.21 -3.95
N SER A 276 10.30 10.24 -2.86
CA SER A 276 10.70 9.77 -1.53
C SER A 276 9.52 9.05 -0.90
N GLN A 277 9.73 7.84 -0.42
CA GLN A 277 8.67 7.01 0.15
C GLN A 277 9.18 6.13 1.28
N PRO A 278 8.27 5.68 2.17
CA PRO A 278 8.58 4.66 3.15
C PRO A 278 8.97 3.35 2.47
N VAL A 279 10.06 2.76 2.94
CA VAL A 279 10.61 1.50 2.46
C VAL A 279 10.82 0.57 3.66
N LEU A 280 10.37 -0.66 3.55
CA LEU A 280 10.68 -1.74 4.47
C LEU A 280 11.88 -2.53 3.94
N HIS A 281 12.90 -2.71 4.77
CA HIS A 281 14.06 -3.55 4.47
C HIS A 281 13.91 -4.96 5.07
N PHE A 282 14.73 -5.91 4.62
CA PHE A 282 14.72 -7.28 5.11
C PHE A 282 15.13 -7.45 6.57
N ASP A 283 15.78 -6.47 7.18
CA ASP A 283 16.06 -6.41 8.62
C ASP A 283 14.88 -5.87 9.46
N SER A 284 13.71 -5.71 8.84
CA SER A 284 12.50 -5.14 9.43
C SER A 284 12.57 -3.63 9.74
N SER A 285 13.63 -2.95 9.34
CA SER A 285 13.70 -1.50 9.45
C SER A 285 12.78 -0.83 8.41
N VAL A 286 12.05 0.21 8.85
CA VAL A 286 11.21 1.03 7.97
C VAL A 286 11.75 2.45 8.00
N VAL A 287 12.17 2.94 6.84
CA VAL A 287 12.81 4.25 6.68
C VAL A 287 12.26 4.95 5.45
N GLU A 288 12.10 6.27 5.52
CA GLU A 288 11.83 7.06 4.31
C GLU A 288 13.12 7.17 3.48
N ARG A 289 13.06 6.77 2.21
CA ARG A 289 14.19 6.78 1.28
C ARG A 289 13.89 7.62 0.06
N LYS A 290 14.88 8.40 -0.37
CA LYS A 290 14.85 9.09 -1.65
C LYS A 290 15.25 8.11 -2.75
N THR A 291 14.48 8.06 -3.82
CA THR A 291 14.74 7.15 -4.94
C THR A 291 16.10 7.42 -5.59
N ILE A 292 16.53 8.68 -5.65
CA ILE A 292 17.83 9.03 -6.26
C ILE A 292 19.03 8.38 -5.57
N ASP A 293 18.90 8.05 -4.27
CA ASP A 293 19.96 7.43 -3.48
C ASP A 293 20.05 5.91 -3.71
N SER A 294 19.15 5.34 -4.47
CA SER A 294 19.17 3.91 -4.83
C SER A 294 19.96 3.66 -6.11
N GLY A 295 20.47 2.42 -6.26
CA GLY A 295 21.05 1.94 -7.51
C GLY A 295 20.08 2.08 -8.70
N LEU A 296 20.59 2.01 -9.94
CA LEU A 296 19.78 2.16 -11.15
C LEU A 296 18.83 0.98 -11.41
N GLY A 297 19.18 -0.19 -10.89
CA GLY A 297 18.39 -1.41 -11.05
C GLY A 297 18.75 -2.23 -12.29
N TRP A 298 18.89 -3.55 -12.10
CA TRP A 298 19.18 -4.51 -13.17
C TRP A 298 18.30 -5.74 -13.05
N ALA A 299 18.00 -6.37 -14.17
CA ALA A 299 17.33 -7.67 -14.14
C ALA A 299 18.11 -8.66 -13.25
N PRO A 300 17.51 -9.25 -12.20
CA PRO A 300 18.22 -10.04 -11.20
C PRO A 300 19.04 -11.19 -11.79
N ASN A 301 18.50 -11.87 -12.80
CA ASN A 301 19.08 -13.06 -13.41
C ASN A 301 19.86 -12.76 -14.71
N ASN A 302 19.99 -11.50 -15.11
CA ASN A 302 20.74 -11.11 -16.30
C ASN A 302 21.56 -9.82 -16.06
N PRO A 303 22.63 -9.89 -15.28
CA PRO A 303 23.43 -8.73 -14.87
C PRO A 303 24.29 -8.15 -16.00
N SER A 304 24.44 -8.85 -17.12
CA SER A 304 25.19 -8.36 -18.30
C SER A 304 24.41 -7.36 -19.14
N ILE A 305 23.09 -7.28 -18.98
CA ILE A 305 22.25 -6.26 -19.61
C ILE A 305 22.32 -4.99 -18.76
N GLY A 306 22.33 -3.81 -19.40
CA GLY A 306 22.32 -2.53 -18.72
C GLY A 306 21.09 -2.32 -17.80
N PRO A 307 20.98 -1.16 -17.15
CA PRO A 307 19.88 -0.88 -16.22
C PRO A 307 18.51 -1.17 -16.85
N THR A 308 17.63 -1.80 -16.09
CA THR A 308 16.26 -2.07 -16.52
C THR A 308 15.46 -0.77 -16.50
N ILE A 309 14.76 -0.49 -17.60
CA ILE A 309 13.89 0.69 -17.71
C ILE A 309 12.47 0.29 -17.36
N VAL A 310 11.84 1.11 -16.52
CA VAL A 310 10.42 1.04 -16.15
C VAL A 310 9.67 2.12 -16.89
N SER A 311 8.56 1.74 -17.49
CA SER A 311 7.61 2.68 -18.11
C SER A 311 6.49 2.97 -17.13
N TYR A 312 6.35 4.22 -16.69
CA TYR A 312 5.19 4.66 -15.95
C TYR A 312 4.16 5.22 -16.92
N THR A 313 3.08 4.49 -17.10
CA THR A 313 1.90 4.87 -17.88
C THR A 313 0.71 4.83 -16.93
N PRO A 314 0.29 5.95 -16.32
CA PRO A 314 -0.73 5.95 -15.30
C PRO A 314 -2.10 5.57 -15.85
N PHE A 315 -2.83 4.79 -15.08
CA PHE A 315 -4.27 4.63 -15.29
C PHE A 315 -5.02 5.88 -14.82
N GLN A 316 -6.26 6.05 -15.27
CA GLN A 316 -7.07 7.23 -14.93
C GLN A 316 -7.25 7.49 -13.42
N TYR A 317 -7.14 6.44 -12.60
CA TYR A 317 -7.28 6.50 -11.14
C TYR A 317 -5.93 6.72 -10.42
N GLU A 318 -4.83 6.78 -11.16
CA GLU A 318 -3.49 6.95 -10.61
C GLU A 318 -3.00 8.39 -10.76
N PRO A 319 -1.97 8.78 -10.01
CA PRO A 319 -1.34 10.07 -10.17
C PRO A 319 -0.84 10.26 -11.62
N PRO A 320 -1.03 11.44 -12.21
CA PRO A 320 -0.51 11.72 -13.55
C PRO A 320 1.02 11.70 -13.56
N THR A 321 1.61 11.54 -14.74
CA THR A 321 3.06 11.67 -14.93
C THR A 321 3.58 13.03 -14.44
N SER A 322 4.86 13.10 -14.14
CA SER A 322 5.48 14.32 -13.61
C SER A 322 5.51 15.47 -14.61
N THR A 323 5.54 15.16 -15.89
CA THR A 323 5.60 16.13 -17.01
C THR A 323 4.25 16.38 -17.65
N GLY A 324 3.21 15.59 -17.33
CA GLY A 324 1.93 15.59 -18.05
C GLY A 324 1.96 14.77 -19.34
N ALA A 325 3.08 14.11 -19.67
CA ALA A 325 3.16 13.20 -20.81
C ALA A 325 2.33 11.93 -20.55
N LEU A 326 1.94 11.22 -21.63
CA LEU A 326 1.20 9.96 -21.51
C LEU A 326 2.02 8.88 -20.81
N ARG A 327 3.35 8.96 -20.88
CA ARG A 327 4.29 7.98 -20.35
C ARG A 327 5.60 8.62 -19.95
N GLU A 328 6.20 8.15 -18.86
CA GLU A 328 7.56 8.48 -18.43
C GLU A 328 8.40 7.20 -18.30
N LEU A 329 9.69 7.31 -18.61
CA LEU A 329 10.65 6.21 -18.56
C LEU A 329 11.69 6.49 -17.48
N PHE A 330 11.88 5.53 -16.58
CA PHE A 330 12.83 5.65 -15.47
C PHE A 330 13.68 4.39 -15.34
N PRO A 331 14.88 4.46 -14.73
CA PRO A 331 15.58 3.28 -14.25
C PRO A 331 14.71 2.51 -13.24
N GLY A 332 14.81 1.18 -13.24
CA GLY A 332 13.96 0.29 -12.42
C GLY A 332 14.21 0.37 -10.91
N ARG A 333 15.35 0.97 -10.50
CA ARG A 333 15.73 1.17 -9.11
C ARG A 333 15.69 -0.15 -8.33
N TYR A 334 15.25 -0.14 -7.09
CA TYR A 334 15.15 -1.33 -6.22
C TYR A 334 14.06 -2.33 -6.64
N ARG A 335 13.25 -2.06 -7.67
CA ARG A 335 12.39 -3.08 -8.29
C ARG A 335 13.23 -4.20 -8.93
N TRP A 336 14.37 -3.85 -9.52
CA TRP A 336 15.30 -4.81 -10.12
C TRP A 336 16.73 -4.56 -9.63
N THR A 337 17.18 -5.35 -8.66
CA THR A 337 18.50 -5.23 -8.07
C THR A 337 19.52 -6.11 -8.79
N ARG A 338 20.68 -5.58 -9.12
CA ARG A 338 21.82 -6.39 -9.57
C ARG A 338 22.17 -7.45 -8.51
N GLY A 339 22.27 -8.72 -8.90
CA GLY A 339 22.52 -9.83 -7.98
C GLY A 339 21.29 -10.25 -7.14
N GLY A 340 20.10 -9.74 -7.43
CA GLY A 340 18.86 -10.13 -6.76
C GLY A 340 18.92 -9.89 -5.25
N LEU A 341 18.64 -10.93 -4.44
CA LEU A 341 18.67 -10.85 -2.97
C LEU A 341 20.07 -10.66 -2.39
N LYS A 342 21.11 -11.03 -3.12
CA LYS A 342 22.51 -10.84 -2.70
C LYS A 342 23.01 -9.41 -2.97
N GLY A 343 22.27 -8.62 -3.75
CA GLY A 343 22.63 -7.25 -4.11
C GLY A 343 22.18 -6.20 -3.10
N ILE A 344 22.56 -4.96 -3.37
CA ILE A 344 22.26 -3.77 -2.56
C ILE A 344 21.35 -2.85 -3.35
N ASP A 345 20.30 -2.33 -2.70
CA ASP A 345 19.40 -1.34 -3.30
C ASP A 345 19.82 0.09 -2.95
N PHE A 346 20.31 0.30 -1.72
CA PHE A 346 20.78 1.60 -1.22
C PHE A 346 22.20 1.50 -0.73
N GLY A 347 23.12 2.17 -1.41
CA GLY A 347 24.55 2.16 -1.09
C GLY A 347 25.43 1.96 -2.33
N PRO A 348 26.73 1.80 -2.15
CA PRO A 348 27.63 1.56 -3.27
C PRO A 348 27.29 0.23 -3.93
N GLU A 349 27.24 0.22 -5.24
CA GLU A 349 26.86 -0.93 -6.03
C GLU A 349 27.85 -2.09 -5.86
N VAL A 350 27.36 -3.27 -5.47
CA VAL A 350 28.18 -4.49 -5.39
C VAL A 350 28.22 -5.14 -6.77
N THR A 351 29.32 -4.94 -7.49
CA THR A 351 29.51 -5.47 -8.84
C THR A 351 29.75 -6.99 -8.90
N ASN A 352 30.10 -7.63 -7.77
CA ASN A 352 30.56 -9.03 -7.69
C ASN A 352 29.64 -9.97 -6.89
N ALA A 353 28.40 -9.60 -6.59
CA ALA A 353 27.44 -10.51 -5.98
C ALA A 353 27.00 -11.58 -7.00
N ARG A 354 27.67 -12.74 -6.99
CA ARG A 354 27.31 -13.96 -7.71
C ARG A 354 26.53 -14.91 -6.80
#